data_006205f7616a465022fa667b38d57c7a
#
_entry.id   006205f7616a465022fa667b38d57c7a
#
_cell.length_a   1.000
_cell.length_b   1.000
_cell.length_c   1.000
_cell.angle_alpha   90.00
_cell.angle_beta   90.00
_cell.angle_gamma   90.00
#
_symmetry.space_group_name_H-M   'P 1'
#
loop_
_entity.id
_entity.type
_entity.pdbx_description
1 polymer ?
#
loop_
_entity_poly.entity_id
_entity_poly.type
_entity_poly.pdbx_seq_one_letter_code
_entity_poly.pdbx_strand_id
1 'polypeptide(L)'
;MTVGAGLAAAREWQGWRHVVTTVSLCAAVVVFLLGAASLPAHFVTLASGSGVESATGLADVLLHAVGAGLLIPAMLSFRRRHRGRCPRCGGTHQGESSGPLAHPAPSVAPRRTRVAVFLLMGGLLPWAGVKTIWTLGGSAIGVTAEGWRRDNAGASGIAKALASVGIDVTVLAAAAAIFLLLGLMYPWGQVFPRWTLLLSGRRVPRLLPLVPAWATAFGLSLYGVFLVVVFVPFTALGVFPKMEPTGAFTTSSGLLWMAAFGGTAFTGLGFGLALAARSYALRTRPTCSDAGTPMGT
;
A
#
# COMPACT_ATOMS: atom_id res chain seq x y z
N MET A 1 -44.12 -35.31 6.87
CA MET A 1 -43.03 -35.08 5.88
C MET A 1 -42.87 -33.62 5.43
N THR A 2 -43.67 -32.64 5.89
CA THR A 2 -43.69 -31.24 5.42
C THR A 2 -42.71 -30.32 6.17
N VAL A 3 -42.32 -30.63 7.40
CA VAL A 3 -41.42 -29.78 8.20
C VAL A 3 -39.96 -29.86 7.72
N GLY A 4 -39.53 -31.04 7.22
CA GLY A 4 -38.16 -31.22 6.70
C GLY A 4 -37.89 -30.46 5.39
N ALA A 5 -38.90 -30.37 4.51
CA ALA A 5 -38.74 -29.63 3.23
C ALA A 5 -38.65 -28.11 3.44
N GLY A 6 -39.42 -27.57 4.42
CA GLY A 6 -39.36 -26.16 4.79
C GLY A 6 -38.03 -25.75 5.39
N LEU A 7 -37.40 -26.60 6.23
CA LEU A 7 -36.09 -26.36 6.80
C LEU A 7 -34.96 -26.47 5.76
N ALA A 8 -35.08 -27.40 4.80
CA ALA A 8 -34.13 -27.50 3.69
C ALA A 8 -34.19 -26.26 2.77
N ALA A 9 -35.40 -25.84 2.38
CA ALA A 9 -35.59 -24.64 1.57
C ALA A 9 -35.15 -23.36 2.28
N ALA A 10 -35.38 -23.23 3.59
CA ALA A 10 -34.89 -22.10 4.39
C ALA A 10 -33.34 -22.09 4.48
N ARG A 11 -32.72 -23.26 4.54
CA ARG A 11 -31.26 -23.41 4.57
C ARG A 11 -30.60 -23.08 3.22
N GLU A 12 -31.21 -23.50 2.11
CA GLU A 12 -30.78 -23.14 0.75
C GLU A 12 -30.95 -21.63 0.52
N TRP A 13 -32.05 -21.02 1.00
CA TRP A 13 -32.30 -19.59 0.87
C TRP A 13 -31.30 -18.75 1.68
N GLN A 14 -30.89 -19.22 2.87
CA GLN A 14 -29.81 -18.60 3.66
C GLN A 14 -28.47 -18.75 2.97
N GLY A 15 -28.19 -19.89 2.34
CA GLY A 15 -26.95 -20.12 1.56
C GLY A 15 -26.85 -19.16 0.37
N TRP A 16 -27.93 -19.01 -0.40
CA TRP A 16 -27.96 -18.10 -1.55
C TRP A 16 -27.76 -16.63 -1.15
N ARG A 17 -28.47 -16.17 -0.13
CA ARG A 17 -28.31 -14.80 0.39
C ARG A 17 -26.87 -14.52 0.84
N HIS A 18 -26.22 -15.48 1.46
CA HIS A 18 -24.82 -15.38 1.86
C HIS A 18 -23.90 -15.24 0.64
N VAL A 19 -24.09 -16.05 -0.40
CA VAL A 19 -23.30 -15.99 -1.62
C VAL A 19 -23.48 -14.63 -2.29
N VAL A 20 -24.73 -14.19 -2.49
CA VAL A 20 -25.03 -12.88 -3.09
C VAL A 20 -24.40 -11.74 -2.29
N THR A 21 -24.55 -11.72 -0.96
CA THR A 21 -23.95 -10.67 -0.12
C THR A 21 -22.42 -10.70 -0.21
N THR A 22 -21.80 -11.88 -0.22
CA THR A 22 -20.34 -11.99 -0.33
C THR A 22 -19.85 -11.49 -1.68
N VAL A 23 -20.50 -11.88 -2.77
CA VAL A 23 -20.15 -11.45 -4.14
C VAL A 23 -20.35 -9.94 -4.28
N SER A 24 -21.46 -9.39 -3.81
CA SER A 24 -21.73 -7.95 -3.85
C SER A 24 -20.70 -7.15 -3.06
N LEU A 25 -20.33 -7.59 -1.85
CA LEU A 25 -19.31 -6.95 -1.05
C LEU A 25 -17.92 -7.04 -1.73
N CYS A 26 -17.57 -8.18 -2.32
CA CYS A 26 -16.33 -8.32 -3.07
C CYS A 26 -16.30 -7.40 -4.29
N ALA A 27 -17.38 -7.36 -5.07
CA ALA A 27 -17.51 -6.49 -6.23
C ALA A 27 -17.39 -5.00 -5.83
N ALA A 28 -18.11 -4.58 -4.78
CA ALA A 28 -18.04 -3.22 -4.26
C ALA A 28 -16.62 -2.86 -3.82
N VAL A 29 -15.93 -3.73 -3.06
CA VAL A 29 -14.53 -3.51 -2.67
C VAL A 29 -13.62 -3.31 -3.88
N VAL A 30 -13.79 -4.14 -4.94
CA VAL A 30 -12.98 -4.01 -6.16
C VAL A 30 -13.26 -2.67 -6.85
N VAL A 31 -14.52 -2.28 -7.01
CA VAL A 31 -14.89 -0.99 -7.64
C VAL A 31 -14.28 0.19 -6.87
N PHE A 32 -14.40 0.20 -5.54
CA PHE A 32 -13.84 1.26 -4.71
C PHE A 32 -12.31 1.29 -4.73
N LEU A 33 -11.65 0.13 -4.79
CA LEU A 33 -10.18 0.05 -4.93
C LEU A 33 -9.71 0.56 -6.28
N LEU A 34 -10.44 0.23 -7.36
CA LEU A 34 -10.12 0.73 -8.70
C LEU A 34 -10.30 2.25 -8.80
N GLY A 35 -11.39 2.81 -8.23
CA GLY A 35 -11.59 4.25 -8.13
C GLY A 35 -10.50 4.97 -7.32
N ALA A 36 -9.96 4.31 -6.28
CA ALA A 36 -8.86 4.83 -5.49
C ALA A 36 -7.46 4.61 -6.11
N ALA A 37 -7.35 3.94 -7.25
CA ALA A 37 -6.06 3.53 -7.82
C ALA A 37 -5.14 4.71 -8.21
N SER A 38 -5.70 5.88 -8.52
CA SER A 38 -4.95 7.11 -8.83
C SER A 38 -4.49 7.89 -7.57
N LEU A 39 -4.86 7.46 -6.36
CA LEU A 39 -4.49 8.13 -5.11
C LEU A 39 -2.97 8.35 -4.95
N PRO A 40 -2.09 7.40 -5.29
CA PRO A 40 -0.65 7.64 -5.25
C PRO A 40 -0.20 8.76 -6.20
N ALA A 41 -0.79 8.87 -7.39
CA ALA A 41 -0.48 9.94 -8.34
C ALA A 41 -0.90 11.31 -7.79
N HIS A 42 -2.12 11.42 -7.26
CA HIS A 42 -2.59 12.64 -6.60
C HIS A 42 -1.74 13.00 -5.37
N PHE A 43 -1.28 12.01 -4.62
CA PHE A 43 -0.36 12.26 -3.50
C PHE A 43 0.97 12.85 -3.99
N VAL A 44 1.53 12.33 -5.08
CA VAL A 44 2.78 12.84 -5.66
C VAL A 44 2.59 14.27 -6.18
N THR A 45 1.49 14.57 -6.90
CA THR A 45 1.21 15.92 -7.40
C THR A 45 1.01 16.94 -6.28
N LEU A 46 0.30 16.56 -5.20
CA LEU A 46 0.15 17.40 -4.02
C LEU A 46 1.48 17.60 -3.27
N ALA A 47 2.25 16.54 -3.09
CA ALA A 47 3.55 16.60 -2.40
C ALA A 47 4.58 17.41 -3.18
N SER A 48 4.52 17.39 -4.51
CA SER A 48 5.37 18.21 -5.38
C SER A 48 4.97 19.68 -5.44
N GLY A 49 3.81 20.04 -4.86
CA GLY A 49 3.29 21.41 -4.93
C GLY A 49 2.78 21.82 -6.31
N SER A 50 2.62 20.86 -7.22
CA SER A 50 2.09 21.11 -8.58
C SER A 50 0.60 21.47 -8.59
N GLY A 51 -0.04 21.41 -7.41
CA GLY A 51 -1.47 21.65 -7.27
C GLY A 51 -2.32 20.43 -7.62
N VAL A 52 -3.62 20.62 -7.64
CA VAL A 52 -4.59 19.58 -8.00
C VAL A 52 -5.11 19.92 -9.38
N GLU A 53 -4.95 19.02 -10.36
CA GLU A 53 -5.51 19.20 -11.70
C GLU A 53 -7.03 19.40 -11.66
N SER A 54 -7.71 18.70 -10.72
CA SER A 54 -9.14 18.80 -10.49
C SER A 54 -9.48 18.52 -9.02
N ALA A 55 -10.11 19.47 -8.36
CA ALA A 55 -10.60 19.31 -6.98
C ALA A 55 -11.69 18.21 -6.90
N THR A 56 -12.54 18.11 -7.93
CA THR A 56 -13.57 17.06 -8.02
C THR A 56 -12.96 15.68 -8.23
N GLY A 57 -11.91 15.58 -9.05
CA GLY A 57 -11.17 14.34 -9.25
C GLY A 57 -10.50 13.85 -7.95
N LEU A 58 -9.87 14.76 -7.20
CA LEU A 58 -9.30 14.41 -5.89
C LEU A 58 -10.39 13.98 -4.90
N ALA A 59 -11.51 14.69 -4.84
CA ALA A 59 -12.63 14.34 -3.97
C ALA A 59 -13.19 12.95 -4.31
N ASP A 60 -13.34 12.63 -5.59
CA ASP A 60 -13.80 11.31 -6.07
C ASP A 60 -12.84 10.18 -5.60
N VAL A 61 -11.54 10.36 -5.81
CA VAL A 61 -10.52 9.39 -5.38
C VAL A 61 -10.52 9.21 -3.86
N LEU A 62 -10.66 10.30 -3.09
CA LEU A 62 -10.75 10.22 -1.63
C LEU A 62 -12.01 9.51 -1.17
N LEU A 63 -13.17 9.76 -1.80
CA LEU A 63 -14.41 9.05 -1.50
C LEU A 63 -14.28 7.55 -1.77
N HIS A 64 -13.67 7.17 -2.88
CA HIS A 64 -13.38 5.78 -3.21
C HIS A 64 -12.43 5.15 -2.19
N ALA A 65 -11.38 5.85 -1.77
CA ALA A 65 -10.44 5.35 -0.74
C ALA A 65 -11.12 5.15 0.62
N VAL A 66 -11.96 6.10 1.04
CA VAL A 66 -12.75 5.99 2.28
C VAL A 66 -13.74 4.83 2.17
N GLY A 67 -14.47 4.72 1.04
CA GLY A 67 -15.39 3.62 0.78
C GLY A 67 -14.71 2.25 0.88
N ALA A 68 -13.56 2.07 0.23
CA ALA A 68 -12.73 0.86 0.34
C ALA A 68 -12.32 0.60 1.80
N GLY A 69 -11.87 1.64 2.50
CA GLY A 69 -11.45 1.57 3.91
C GLY A 69 -12.56 1.14 4.86
N LEU A 70 -13.82 1.44 4.57
CA LEU A 70 -14.99 1.02 5.35
C LEU A 70 -15.50 -0.38 4.94
N LEU A 71 -15.53 -0.67 3.64
CA LEU A 71 -16.05 -1.93 3.12
C LEU A 71 -15.15 -3.13 3.43
N ILE A 72 -13.83 -2.96 3.40
CA ILE A 72 -12.89 -4.06 3.70
C ILE A 72 -13.08 -4.60 5.13
N PRO A 73 -13.08 -3.79 6.21
CA PRO A 73 -13.37 -4.28 7.55
C PRO A 73 -14.76 -4.91 7.69
N ALA A 74 -15.77 -4.31 7.04
CA ALA A 74 -17.13 -4.85 7.04
C ALA A 74 -17.18 -6.25 6.41
N MET A 75 -16.57 -6.43 5.23
CA MET A 75 -16.46 -7.72 4.56
C MET A 75 -15.69 -8.75 5.40
N LEU A 76 -14.58 -8.35 6.01
CA LEU A 76 -13.78 -9.24 6.88
C LEU A 76 -14.58 -9.66 8.12
N SER A 77 -15.33 -8.74 8.73
CA SER A 77 -16.20 -9.02 9.88
C SER A 77 -17.32 -9.99 9.50
N PHE A 78 -17.98 -9.74 8.37
CA PHE A 78 -19.01 -10.62 7.82
C PHE A 78 -18.48 -12.04 7.58
N ARG A 79 -17.34 -12.19 6.89
CA ARG A 79 -16.70 -13.49 6.64
C ARG A 79 -16.27 -14.20 7.92
N ARG A 80 -15.82 -13.47 8.96
CA ARG A 80 -15.46 -14.05 10.26
C ARG A 80 -16.67 -14.63 10.96
N ARG A 81 -17.76 -13.86 11.04
CA ARG A 81 -19.02 -14.33 11.65
C ARG A 81 -19.53 -15.62 10.99
N HIS A 82 -19.53 -15.67 9.66
CA HIS A 82 -19.95 -16.86 8.93
C HIS A 82 -19.06 -18.08 9.12
N ARG A 83 -17.80 -17.87 9.44
CA ARG A 83 -16.85 -18.96 9.74
C ARG A 83 -16.84 -19.35 11.23
N GLY A 84 -17.80 -18.90 12.02
CA GLY A 84 -17.83 -19.15 13.46
C GLY A 84 -16.63 -18.55 14.21
N ARG A 85 -16.01 -17.51 13.65
CA ARG A 85 -14.86 -16.85 14.28
C ARG A 85 -15.32 -15.59 15.02
N CYS A 86 -14.68 -15.32 16.13
CA CYS A 86 -14.93 -14.11 16.90
C CYS A 86 -14.73 -12.85 16.03
N PRO A 87 -15.71 -11.94 15.93
CA PRO A 87 -15.58 -10.72 15.14
C PRO A 87 -14.48 -9.79 15.67
N ARG A 88 -14.21 -9.81 16.98
CA ARG A 88 -13.21 -8.95 17.65
C ARG A 88 -11.77 -9.44 17.40
N CYS A 89 -11.46 -10.67 17.78
CA CYS A 89 -10.11 -11.20 17.67
C CYS A 89 -9.88 -12.08 16.43
N GLY A 90 -10.98 -12.61 15.82
CA GLY A 90 -10.93 -13.52 14.67
C GLY A 90 -10.43 -14.93 15.01
N GLY A 91 -10.31 -15.29 16.30
CA GLY A 91 -10.05 -16.65 16.78
C GLY A 91 -11.32 -17.47 16.85
N THR A 92 -11.18 -18.78 17.03
CA THR A 92 -12.27 -19.68 17.43
C THR A 92 -12.28 -19.78 18.95
N HIS A 93 -13.40 -19.48 19.59
CA HIS A 93 -13.59 -19.65 21.02
C HIS A 93 -14.64 -20.71 21.24
N GLN A 94 -14.41 -21.60 22.20
CA GLN A 94 -15.43 -22.50 22.73
C GLN A 94 -16.17 -21.73 23.83
N GLY A 95 -17.37 -21.22 23.51
CA GLY A 95 -18.20 -20.42 24.41
C GLY A 95 -18.20 -18.92 24.16
N GLU A 96 -19.07 -18.19 24.87
CA GLU A 96 -19.11 -16.70 24.84
C GLU A 96 -17.88 -16.14 25.57
N SER A 97 -16.78 -15.98 24.86
CA SER A 97 -15.62 -15.25 25.39
C SER A 97 -15.89 -13.74 25.32
N SER A 98 -16.49 -13.22 26.36
CA SER A 98 -16.72 -11.78 26.57
C SER A 98 -15.55 -11.09 27.27
N GLY A 99 -14.40 -11.76 27.40
CA GLY A 99 -13.22 -11.21 28.07
C GLY A 99 -12.62 -9.98 27.36
N PRO A 100 -11.85 -9.16 28.09
CA PRO A 100 -11.19 -7.99 27.52
C PRO A 100 -10.21 -8.38 26.42
N LEU A 101 -10.04 -7.50 25.41
CA LEU A 101 -9.07 -7.70 24.34
C LEU A 101 -7.65 -7.49 24.88
N ALA A 102 -6.89 -8.57 24.92
CA ALA A 102 -5.45 -8.51 25.18
C ALA A 102 -4.72 -8.17 23.88
N HIS A 103 -3.88 -7.16 23.93
CA HIS A 103 -3.06 -6.75 22.80
C HIS A 103 -1.62 -7.26 23.02
N PRO A 104 -1.00 -7.92 22.02
CA PRO A 104 0.36 -8.39 22.14
C PRO A 104 1.33 -7.22 22.36
N ALA A 105 2.45 -7.50 23.05
CA ALA A 105 3.51 -6.52 23.22
C ALA A 105 4.10 -6.10 21.87
N PRO A 106 4.55 -4.84 21.73
CA PRO A 106 5.21 -4.36 20.51
C PRO A 106 6.43 -5.25 20.19
N SER A 107 6.53 -5.68 18.95
CA SER A 107 7.55 -6.66 18.54
C SER A 107 8.15 -6.33 17.18
N VAL A 108 9.36 -6.82 16.94
CA VAL A 108 10.05 -6.71 15.66
C VAL A 108 9.56 -7.81 14.71
N ALA A 109 9.49 -7.51 13.41
CA ALA A 109 9.16 -8.51 12.40
C ALA A 109 10.19 -9.66 12.38
N PRO A 110 9.78 -10.90 12.09
CA PRO A 110 10.70 -12.04 11.98
C PRO A 110 11.85 -11.74 11.03
N ARG A 111 13.05 -12.29 11.32
CA ARG A 111 14.25 -12.05 10.49
C ARG A 111 14.02 -12.36 9.01
N ARG A 112 13.33 -13.47 8.71
CA ARG A 112 13.00 -13.85 7.32
C ARG A 112 12.20 -12.77 6.60
N THR A 113 11.18 -12.22 7.26
CA THR A 113 10.37 -11.12 6.69
C THR A 113 11.22 -9.88 6.46
N ARG A 114 12.07 -9.49 7.41
CA ARG A 114 12.94 -8.32 7.26
C ARG A 114 13.91 -8.48 6.10
N VAL A 115 14.58 -9.63 6.01
CA VAL A 115 15.51 -9.93 4.90
C VAL A 115 14.77 -9.90 3.57
N ALA A 116 13.62 -10.55 3.44
CA ALA A 116 12.83 -10.54 2.21
C ALA A 116 12.40 -9.13 1.81
N VAL A 117 11.96 -8.31 2.77
CA VAL A 117 11.58 -6.91 2.52
C VAL A 117 12.79 -6.09 2.04
N PHE A 118 13.96 -6.21 2.68
CA PHE A 118 15.15 -5.48 2.26
C PHE A 118 15.65 -5.92 0.88
N LEU A 119 15.59 -7.21 0.56
CA LEU A 119 15.91 -7.71 -0.79
C LEU A 119 14.96 -7.13 -1.84
N LEU A 120 13.66 -7.10 -1.57
CA LEU A 120 12.68 -6.49 -2.46
C LEU A 120 12.89 -4.98 -2.64
N MET A 121 13.26 -4.27 -1.56
CA MET A 121 13.63 -2.85 -1.65
C MET A 121 14.88 -2.61 -2.50
N GLY A 122 15.73 -3.61 -2.71
CA GLY A 122 16.83 -3.56 -3.66
C GLY A 122 16.40 -3.21 -5.09
N GLY A 123 15.13 -3.47 -5.46
CA GLY A 123 14.55 -3.01 -6.71
C GLY A 123 14.52 -1.50 -6.91
N LEU A 124 14.66 -0.71 -5.83
CA LEU A 124 14.80 0.75 -5.90
C LEU A 124 16.21 1.20 -6.38
N LEU A 125 17.22 0.35 -6.25
CA LEU A 125 18.63 0.74 -6.49
C LEU A 125 18.88 1.23 -7.92
N PRO A 126 18.41 0.56 -9.00
CA PRO A 126 18.64 1.05 -10.36
C PRO A 126 18.04 2.45 -10.58
N TRP A 127 16.80 2.64 -10.14
CA TRP A 127 16.08 3.92 -10.25
C TRP A 127 16.78 5.01 -9.41
N ALA A 128 17.12 4.73 -8.16
CA ALA A 128 17.81 5.67 -7.28
C ALA A 128 19.21 6.01 -7.81
N GLY A 129 19.94 5.02 -8.34
CA GLY A 129 21.26 5.21 -8.93
C GLY A 129 21.24 6.18 -10.10
N VAL A 130 20.31 6.00 -11.03
CA VAL A 130 20.17 6.91 -12.19
C VAL A 130 19.78 8.32 -11.75
N LYS A 131 18.84 8.46 -10.83
CA LYS A 131 18.44 9.76 -10.26
C LYS A 131 19.62 10.46 -9.59
N THR A 132 20.44 9.72 -8.85
CA THR A 132 21.65 10.26 -8.21
C THR A 132 22.66 10.76 -9.25
N ILE A 133 22.89 10.00 -10.34
CA ILE A 133 23.78 10.42 -11.43
C ILE A 133 23.30 11.76 -12.01
N TRP A 134 22.03 11.91 -12.33
CA TRP A 134 21.46 13.15 -12.86
C TRP A 134 21.57 14.32 -11.89
N THR A 135 21.28 14.09 -10.60
CA THR A 135 21.37 15.12 -9.57
C THR A 135 22.80 15.62 -9.35
N LEU A 136 23.79 14.73 -9.49
CA LEU A 136 25.21 15.07 -9.42
C LEU A 136 25.75 15.70 -10.71
N GLY A 137 24.91 15.95 -11.71
CA GLY A 137 25.28 16.57 -12.98
C GLY A 137 25.86 15.59 -14.01
N GLY A 138 25.67 14.29 -13.82
CA GLY A 138 26.01 13.26 -14.81
C GLY A 138 24.93 13.07 -15.85
N SER A 139 25.28 12.37 -16.93
CA SER A 139 24.34 11.96 -17.99
C SER A 139 24.19 10.45 -17.99
N ALA A 140 22.97 9.95 -18.08
CA ALA A 140 22.67 8.52 -18.09
C ALA A 140 21.35 8.24 -18.82
N ILE A 141 21.23 7.07 -19.43
CA ILE A 141 20.04 6.53 -20.10
C ILE A 141 19.29 7.56 -20.96
N GLY A 142 20.02 8.28 -21.83
CA GLY A 142 19.45 9.27 -22.75
C GLY A 142 18.99 10.59 -22.13
N VAL A 143 19.35 10.84 -20.87
CA VAL A 143 19.16 12.14 -20.19
C VAL A 143 20.51 12.81 -19.99
N THR A 144 20.62 14.06 -20.45
CA THR A 144 21.80 14.90 -20.21
C THR A 144 21.62 15.69 -18.91
N ALA A 145 22.73 16.07 -18.27
CA ALA A 145 22.72 16.91 -17.08
C ALA A 145 22.01 18.25 -17.30
N GLU A 146 22.13 18.81 -18.50
CA GLU A 146 21.46 20.06 -18.88
C GLU A 146 19.96 19.87 -19.11
N GLY A 147 19.56 18.77 -19.80
CA GLY A 147 18.15 18.42 -19.96
C GLY A 147 17.46 18.20 -18.61
N TRP A 148 18.13 17.47 -17.69
CA TRP A 148 17.64 17.27 -16.33
C TRP A 148 17.45 18.57 -15.56
N ARG A 149 18.42 19.49 -15.65
CA ARG A 149 18.32 20.82 -15.01
C ARG A 149 17.17 21.65 -15.58
N ARG A 150 16.97 21.61 -16.90
CA ARG A 150 15.87 22.32 -17.58
C ARG A 150 14.51 21.81 -17.15
N ASP A 151 14.32 20.51 -17.08
CA ASP A 151 13.07 19.90 -16.60
C ASP A 151 12.76 20.32 -15.16
N ASN A 152 13.77 20.29 -14.29
CA ASN A 152 13.59 20.71 -12.89
C ASN A 152 13.44 22.24 -12.72
N ALA A 153 13.94 23.05 -13.66
CA ALA A 153 13.77 24.50 -13.62
C ALA A 153 12.29 24.92 -13.81
N GLY A 154 11.48 24.09 -14.50
CA GLY A 154 10.04 24.26 -14.65
C GLY A 154 9.25 23.87 -13.39
N ALA A 155 9.86 23.30 -12.36
CA ALA A 155 9.20 22.94 -11.13
C ALA A 155 8.66 24.17 -10.38
N SER A 156 7.52 24.00 -9.70
CA SER A 156 6.87 25.05 -8.92
C SER A 156 6.77 24.67 -7.43
N GLY A 157 6.49 25.65 -6.59
CA GLY A 157 6.22 25.42 -5.16
C GLY A 157 7.38 24.72 -4.42
N ILE A 158 7.05 23.72 -3.63
CA ILE A 158 7.99 22.95 -2.79
C ILE A 158 9.01 22.20 -3.65
N ALA A 159 8.60 21.68 -4.81
CA ALA A 159 9.50 20.95 -5.72
C ALA A 159 10.64 21.85 -6.21
N LYS A 160 10.35 23.12 -6.52
CA LYS A 160 11.36 24.12 -6.89
C LYS A 160 12.34 24.41 -5.75
N ALA A 161 11.82 24.61 -4.52
CA ALA A 161 12.66 24.84 -3.34
C ALA A 161 13.58 23.65 -3.05
N LEU A 162 13.11 22.43 -3.19
CA LEU A 162 13.91 21.22 -3.02
C LEU A 162 14.95 21.08 -4.13
N ALA A 163 14.54 21.29 -5.39
CA ALA A 163 15.44 21.22 -6.54
C ALA A 163 16.57 22.24 -6.42
N SER A 164 16.34 23.44 -5.86
CA SER A 164 17.38 24.46 -5.66
C SER A 164 18.49 24.03 -4.70
N VAL A 165 18.22 23.08 -3.80
CA VAL A 165 19.21 22.47 -2.89
C VAL A 165 19.64 21.07 -3.35
N GLY A 166 19.34 20.69 -4.60
CA GLY A 166 19.74 19.42 -5.20
C GLY A 166 18.92 18.19 -4.74
N ILE A 167 17.74 18.40 -4.18
CA ILE A 167 16.87 17.32 -3.71
C ILE A 167 15.70 17.13 -4.66
N ASP A 168 15.56 15.92 -5.19
CA ASP A 168 14.39 15.52 -5.98
C ASP A 168 13.23 15.12 -5.04
N VAL A 169 12.05 15.68 -5.26
CA VAL A 169 10.86 15.40 -4.45
C VAL A 169 10.48 13.91 -4.47
N THR A 170 10.74 13.20 -5.56
CA THR A 170 10.45 11.76 -5.65
C THR A 170 11.38 10.93 -4.78
N VAL A 171 12.62 11.39 -4.54
CA VAL A 171 13.56 10.77 -3.60
C VAL A 171 13.06 10.93 -2.16
N LEU A 172 12.54 12.10 -1.80
CA LEU A 172 11.91 12.31 -0.49
C LEU A 172 10.67 11.44 -0.30
N ALA A 173 9.83 11.33 -1.33
CA ALA A 173 8.66 10.43 -1.29
C ALA A 173 9.07 8.97 -1.09
N ALA A 174 10.13 8.51 -1.78
CA ALA A 174 10.68 7.18 -1.60
C ALA A 174 11.25 6.98 -0.17
N ALA A 175 11.98 7.96 0.35
CA ALA A 175 12.51 7.93 1.72
C ALA A 175 11.38 7.87 2.77
N ALA A 176 10.32 8.66 2.59
CA ALA A 176 9.12 8.61 3.43
C ALA A 176 8.43 7.25 3.35
N ALA A 177 8.28 6.68 2.16
CA ALA A 177 7.70 5.35 1.97
C ALA A 177 8.55 4.26 2.66
N ILE A 178 9.87 4.33 2.55
CA ILE A 178 10.79 3.43 3.26
C ILE A 178 10.64 3.59 4.78
N PHE A 179 10.61 4.82 5.27
CA PHE A 179 10.42 5.09 6.69
C PHE A 179 9.11 4.48 7.21
N LEU A 180 7.99 4.70 6.53
CA LEU A 180 6.70 4.13 6.89
C LEU A 180 6.70 2.59 6.82
N LEU A 181 7.36 2.01 5.82
CA LEU A 181 7.54 0.57 5.69
C LEU A 181 8.35 0.01 6.87
N LEU A 182 9.41 0.69 7.30
CA LEU A 182 10.16 0.33 8.50
C LEU A 182 9.28 0.36 9.74
N GLY A 183 8.35 1.32 9.85
CA GLY A 183 7.35 1.37 10.92
C GLY A 183 6.50 0.10 11.01
N LEU A 184 6.16 -0.52 9.88
CA LEU A 184 5.44 -1.79 9.88
C LEU A 184 6.30 -2.97 10.40
N MET A 185 7.62 -2.88 10.32
CA MET A 185 8.53 -3.95 10.74
C MET A 185 9.02 -3.81 12.18
N TYR A 186 9.06 -2.59 12.72
CA TYR A 186 9.65 -2.28 14.02
C TYR A 186 8.60 -1.83 15.06
N PRO A 187 8.93 -1.88 16.37
CA PRO A 187 8.00 -1.58 17.46
C PRO A 187 7.45 -0.15 17.45
N TRP A 188 8.22 0.82 16.96
CA TRP A 188 7.81 2.22 16.93
C TRP A 188 6.60 2.52 16.04
N GLY A 189 6.30 1.67 15.06
CA GLY A 189 5.06 1.76 14.29
C GLY A 189 3.84 1.11 14.98
N GLN A 190 4.01 0.46 16.13
CA GLN A 190 2.94 -0.16 16.93
C GLN A 190 2.55 0.69 18.14
N VAL A 191 3.48 1.54 18.60
CA VAL A 191 3.30 2.48 19.71
C VAL A 191 3.84 3.83 19.27
N PHE A 192 3.07 4.87 19.51
CA PHE A 192 3.50 6.24 19.17
C PHE A 192 4.78 6.61 19.93
N PRO A 193 5.84 7.03 19.22
CA PRO A 193 7.09 7.44 19.84
C PRO A 193 6.93 8.62 20.79
N ARG A 194 7.89 8.82 21.70
CA ARG A 194 7.84 9.89 22.70
C ARG A 194 7.79 11.30 22.11
N TRP A 195 8.30 11.50 20.90
CA TRP A 195 8.26 12.79 20.20
C TRP A 195 6.87 13.19 19.67
N THR A 196 5.88 12.28 19.69
CA THR A 196 4.50 12.58 19.26
C THR A 196 3.65 13.26 20.36
N LEU A 197 4.28 13.82 21.40
CA LEU A 197 3.71 14.59 22.50
C LEU A 197 2.34 14.07 23.02
N LEU A 198 1.23 14.42 22.33
CA LEU A 198 -0.14 14.10 22.75
C LEU A 198 -0.50 12.60 22.64
N LEU A 199 0.19 11.85 21.79
CA LEU A 199 -0.06 10.43 21.53
C LEU A 199 1.03 9.51 22.10
N SER A 200 2.05 10.10 22.73
CA SER A 200 3.21 9.37 23.25
C SER A 200 2.81 8.15 24.08
N GLY A 201 3.41 7.02 23.78
CA GLY A 201 3.15 5.75 24.47
C GLY A 201 1.80 5.10 24.20
N ARG A 202 0.88 5.77 23.49
CA ARG A 202 -0.40 5.16 23.09
C ARG A 202 -0.18 4.17 21.95
N ARG A 203 -1.00 3.13 21.92
CA ARG A 203 -0.97 2.15 20.83
C ARG A 203 -1.51 2.77 19.54
N VAL A 204 -0.82 2.51 18.44
CA VAL A 204 -1.28 2.90 17.11
C VAL A 204 -2.51 2.06 16.75
N PRO A 205 -3.64 2.68 16.37
CA PRO A 205 -4.81 1.93 15.89
C PRO A 205 -4.40 1.04 14.70
N ARG A 206 -4.65 -0.25 14.81
CA ARG A 206 -4.15 -1.26 13.86
C ARG A 206 -4.48 -0.97 12.40
N LEU A 207 -5.65 -0.43 12.12
CA LEU A 207 -6.10 -0.13 10.75
C LEU A 207 -5.41 1.10 10.17
N LEU A 208 -4.94 2.02 11.01
CA LEU A 208 -4.30 3.26 10.58
C LEU A 208 -3.09 3.00 9.66
N PRO A 209 -2.10 2.16 10.00
CA PRO A 209 -1.02 1.83 9.08
C PRO A 209 -1.37 0.73 8.07
N LEU A 210 -2.30 -0.18 8.38
CA LEU A 210 -2.61 -1.31 7.52
C LEU A 210 -3.40 -0.92 6.27
N VAL A 211 -4.39 -0.03 6.39
CA VAL A 211 -5.23 0.35 5.24
C VAL A 211 -4.39 1.03 4.16
N PRO A 212 -3.63 2.11 4.45
CA PRO A 212 -2.78 2.73 3.44
C PRO A 212 -1.66 1.79 2.95
N ALA A 213 -1.08 0.96 3.83
CA ALA A 213 -0.06 0.00 3.44
C ALA A 213 -0.58 -1.01 2.41
N TRP A 214 -1.76 -1.60 2.61
CA TRP A 214 -2.34 -2.55 1.66
C TRP A 214 -2.79 -1.87 0.36
N ALA A 215 -3.38 -0.67 0.42
CA ALA A 215 -3.77 0.08 -0.77
C ALA A 215 -2.56 0.43 -1.63
N THR A 216 -1.50 0.97 -1.01
CA THR A 216 -0.25 1.30 -1.70
C THR A 216 0.47 0.05 -2.21
N ALA A 217 0.54 -1.03 -1.42
CA ALA A 217 1.14 -2.29 -1.84
C ALA A 217 0.45 -2.85 -3.09
N PHE A 218 -0.88 -2.84 -3.13
CA PHE A 218 -1.65 -3.30 -4.27
C PHE A 218 -1.39 -2.43 -5.52
N GLY A 219 -1.52 -1.11 -5.40
CA GLY A 219 -1.30 -0.18 -6.52
C GLY A 219 0.11 -0.28 -7.09
N LEU A 220 1.14 -0.22 -6.23
CA LEU A 220 2.53 -0.30 -6.66
C LEU A 220 2.87 -1.67 -7.26
N SER A 221 2.40 -2.78 -6.66
CA SER A 221 2.65 -4.12 -7.21
C SER A 221 2.00 -4.29 -8.58
N LEU A 222 0.73 -3.88 -8.74
CA LEU A 222 0.01 -3.99 -10.00
C LEU A 222 0.69 -3.17 -11.10
N TYR A 223 0.98 -1.89 -10.82
CA TYR A 223 1.62 -0.99 -11.78
C TYR A 223 3.05 -1.43 -12.10
N GLY A 224 3.84 -1.79 -11.09
CA GLY A 224 5.22 -2.24 -11.27
C GLY A 224 5.31 -3.54 -12.08
N VAL A 225 4.48 -4.54 -11.75
CA VAL A 225 4.41 -5.80 -12.51
C VAL A 225 3.96 -5.54 -13.96
N PHE A 226 2.96 -4.67 -14.17
CA PHE A 226 2.55 -4.27 -15.51
C PHE A 226 3.72 -3.68 -16.31
N LEU A 227 4.49 -2.77 -15.72
CA LEU A 227 5.64 -2.18 -16.41
C LEU A 227 6.69 -3.21 -16.76
N VAL A 228 7.08 -4.08 -15.80
CA VAL A 228 8.19 -5.04 -15.98
C VAL A 228 7.80 -6.20 -16.88
N VAL A 229 6.57 -6.73 -16.75
CA VAL A 229 6.15 -7.97 -17.42
C VAL A 229 5.42 -7.71 -18.74
N VAL A 230 4.72 -6.58 -18.85
CA VAL A 230 3.91 -6.28 -20.03
C VAL A 230 4.53 -5.14 -20.83
N PHE A 231 4.57 -3.93 -20.25
CA PHE A 231 4.88 -2.73 -21.00
C PHE A 231 6.30 -2.76 -21.60
N VAL A 232 7.32 -3.00 -20.79
CA VAL A 232 8.73 -2.99 -21.25
C VAL A 232 9.00 -4.09 -22.28
N PRO A 233 8.66 -5.39 -22.05
CA PRO A 233 8.89 -6.43 -23.02
C PRO A 233 8.12 -6.23 -24.34
N PHE A 234 6.85 -5.86 -24.28
CA PHE A 234 6.02 -5.71 -25.48
C PHE A 234 6.43 -4.49 -26.30
N THR A 235 6.91 -3.40 -25.66
CA THR A 235 7.49 -2.26 -26.37
C THR A 235 8.86 -2.65 -27.00
N ALA A 236 9.69 -3.40 -26.29
CA ALA A 236 10.97 -3.88 -26.82
C ALA A 236 10.79 -4.81 -28.03
N LEU A 237 9.75 -5.64 -28.02
CA LEU A 237 9.39 -6.53 -29.13
C LEU A 237 8.66 -5.82 -30.29
N GLY A 238 8.35 -4.52 -30.16
CA GLY A 238 7.66 -3.75 -31.19
C GLY A 238 6.15 -3.99 -31.26
N VAL A 239 5.55 -4.68 -30.27
CA VAL A 239 4.09 -4.88 -30.17
C VAL A 239 3.39 -3.59 -29.77
N PHE A 240 3.97 -2.86 -28.81
CA PHE A 240 3.52 -1.50 -28.46
C PHE A 240 4.31 -0.45 -29.26
N PRO A 241 3.69 0.71 -29.55
CA PRO A 241 4.38 1.79 -30.23
C PRO A 241 5.59 2.26 -29.41
N LYS A 242 6.66 2.62 -30.11
CA LYS A 242 7.83 3.21 -29.47
C LYS A 242 7.46 4.55 -28.85
N MET A 243 7.91 4.76 -27.62
CA MET A 243 7.74 6.06 -26.95
C MET A 243 8.58 7.12 -27.68
N GLU A 244 7.96 8.24 -28.01
CA GLU A 244 8.72 9.39 -28.50
C GLU A 244 9.50 10.05 -27.36
N PRO A 245 10.75 10.49 -27.61
CA PRO A 245 11.53 11.21 -26.62
C PRO A 245 10.77 12.45 -26.14
N THR A 246 10.64 12.59 -24.82
CA THR A 246 9.92 13.70 -24.17
C THR A 246 10.71 14.23 -22.97
N GLY A 247 10.55 15.50 -22.66
CA GLY A 247 11.22 16.15 -21.52
C GLY A 247 12.75 16.09 -21.64
N ALA A 248 13.42 15.65 -20.60
CA ALA A 248 14.87 15.51 -20.56
C ALA A 248 15.41 14.32 -21.37
N PHE A 249 14.53 13.39 -21.81
CA PHE A 249 14.95 12.19 -22.54
C PHE A 249 15.19 12.49 -24.02
N THR A 250 16.37 12.12 -24.52
CA THR A 250 16.77 12.29 -25.91
C THR A 250 16.56 11.02 -26.75
N THR A 251 16.27 9.88 -26.12
CA THR A 251 16.13 8.58 -26.80
C THR A 251 14.94 7.79 -26.27
N SER A 252 14.24 7.07 -27.16
CA SER A 252 13.16 6.14 -26.79
C SER A 252 13.66 5.00 -25.90
N SER A 253 14.89 4.52 -26.13
CA SER A 253 15.51 3.50 -25.28
C SER A 253 15.74 3.98 -23.84
N GLY A 254 16.09 5.25 -23.66
CA GLY A 254 16.23 5.86 -22.33
C GLY A 254 14.93 5.85 -21.55
N LEU A 255 13.82 6.21 -22.19
CA LEU A 255 12.48 6.12 -21.61
C LEU A 255 12.11 4.68 -21.22
N LEU A 256 12.44 3.72 -22.09
CA LEU A 256 12.16 2.30 -21.84
C LEU A 256 12.96 1.77 -20.63
N TRP A 257 14.25 2.14 -20.53
CA TRP A 257 15.07 1.80 -19.37
C TRP A 257 14.54 2.45 -18.08
N MET A 258 14.08 3.69 -18.16
CA MET A 258 13.49 4.35 -16.99
C MET A 258 12.19 3.69 -16.57
N ALA A 259 11.35 3.24 -17.52
CA ALA A 259 10.16 2.45 -17.25
C ALA A 259 10.51 1.10 -16.58
N ALA A 260 11.58 0.42 -17.04
CA ALA A 260 12.06 -0.81 -16.44
C ALA A 260 12.54 -0.60 -15.00
N PHE A 261 13.35 0.43 -14.75
CA PHE A 261 13.87 0.75 -13.41
C PHE A 261 12.76 1.22 -12.46
N GLY A 262 11.84 2.05 -12.96
CA GLY A 262 10.64 2.43 -12.20
C GLY A 262 9.75 1.22 -11.90
N GLY A 263 9.56 0.34 -12.87
CA GLY A 263 8.80 -0.89 -12.71
C GLY A 263 9.39 -1.82 -11.64
N THR A 264 10.71 -2.03 -11.63
CA THR A 264 11.38 -2.83 -10.59
C THR A 264 11.30 -2.17 -9.22
N ALA A 265 11.41 -0.84 -9.15
CA ALA A 265 11.25 -0.08 -7.92
C ALA A 265 9.85 -0.23 -7.33
N PHE A 266 8.81 -0.05 -8.15
CA PHE A 266 7.42 -0.18 -7.72
C PHE A 266 7.05 -1.61 -7.34
N THR A 267 7.52 -2.61 -8.12
CA THR A 267 7.33 -4.03 -7.81
C THR A 267 7.98 -4.38 -6.47
N GLY A 268 9.23 -4.00 -6.29
CA GLY A 268 9.98 -4.29 -5.07
C GLY A 268 9.36 -3.61 -3.84
N LEU A 269 9.04 -2.33 -3.94
CA LEU A 269 8.41 -1.59 -2.84
C LEU A 269 6.99 -2.12 -2.55
N GLY A 270 6.20 -2.43 -3.57
CA GLY A 270 4.85 -2.95 -3.44
C GLY A 270 4.80 -4.31 -2.73
N PHE A 271 5.57 -5.29 -3.18
CA PHE A 271 5.64 -6.60 -2.53
C PHE A 271 6.32 -6.53 -1.15
N GLY A 272 7.35 -5.68 -0.99
CA GLY A 272 7.97 -5.42 0.30
C GLY A 272 6.96 -4.90 1.32
N LEU A 273 6.13 -3.93 0.90
CA LEU A 273 5.07 -3.35 1.72
C LEU A 273 3.98 -4.38 2.05
N ALA A 274 3.58 -5.24 1.10
CA ALA A 274 2.61 -6.31 1.33
C ALA A 274 3.11 -7.31 2.39
N LEU A 275 4.38 -7.74 2.31
CA LEU A 275 4.99 -8.63 3.30
C LEU A 275 5.09 -7.97 4.68
N ALA A 276 5.51 -6.71 4.74
CA ALA A 276 5.58 -5.94 5.99
C ALA A 276 4.20 -5.76 6.62
N ALA A 277 3.18 -5.38 5.84
CA ALA A 277 1.80 -5.22 6.27
C ALA A 277 1.20 -6.55 6.78
N ARG A 278 1.44 -7.67 6.08
CA ARG A 278 1.02 -9.00 6.54
C ARG A 278 1.66 -9.35 7.88
N SER A 279 2.96 -9.15 8.02
CA SER A 279 3.68 -9.40 9.27
C SER A 279 3.16 -8.52 10.41
N TYR A 280 2.94 -7.23 10.15
CA TYR A 280 2.34 -6.31 11.11
C TYR A 280 0.95 -6.76 11.53
N ALA A 281 0.09 -7.14 10.57
CA ALA A 281 -1.25 -7.62 10.83
C ALA A 281 -1.30 -8.85 11.74
N LEU A 282 -0.35 -9.77 11.60
CA LEU A 282 -0.25 -10.96 12.43
C LEU A 282 0.25 -10.63 13.84
N ARG A 283 1.27 -9.79 13.98
CA ARG A 283 1.90 -9.43 15.26
C ARG A 283 1.03 -8.50 16.12
N THR A 284 0.17 -7.70 15.50
CA THR A 284 -0.70 -6.74 16.20
C THR A 284 -2.12 -7.26 16.39
N ARG A 285 -2.38 -8.54 16.07
CA ARG A 285 -3.71 -9.13 16.20
C ARG A 285 -4.07 -9.28 17.67
N PRO A 286 -5.16 -8.66 18.15
CA PRO A 286 -5.60 -8.85 19.52
C PRO A 286 -6.11 -10.28 19.73
N THR A 287 -5.98 -10.77 20.94
CA THR A 287 -6.59 -12.02 21.42
C THR A 287 -7.64 -11.69 22.48
N CYS A 288 -8.73 -12.46 22.54
CA CYS A 288 -9.63 -12.38 23.68
C CYS A 288 -8.99 -13.16 24.84
N SER A 289 -8.95 -12.58 26.03
CA SER A 289 -8.61 -13.35 27.23
C SER A 289 -9.79 -14.24 27.58
N ASP A 290 -9.53 -15.51 27.88
CA ASP A 290 -10.55 -16.39 28.44
C ASP A 290 -10.96 -15.84 29.82
N ALA A 291 -12.27 -15.74 30.08
CA ALA A 291 -12.81 -15.17 31.31
C ALA A 291 -12.47 -16.01 32.59
N GLY A 292 -11.63 -17.05 32.46
CA GLY A 292 -11.33 -18.00 33.52
C GLY A 292 -9.87 -18.06 33.98
N THR A 293 -8.93 -17.32 33.37
CA THR A 293 -7.54 -17.36 33.85
C THR A 293 -7.28 -16.14 34.71
N PRO A 294 -7.17 -16.25 36.07
CA PRO A 294 -6.73 -15.14 36.90
C PRO A 294 -5.33 -14.74 36.44
N MET A 295 -5.14 -13.45 36.16
CA MET A 295 -3.81 -12.89 35.91
C MET A 295 -2.98 -13.17 37.18
N GLY A 296 -2.04 -14.07 37.04
CA GLY A 296 -1.06 -14.32 38.11
C GLY A 296 -0.36 -13.02 38.48
N THR A 297 -0.45 -12.68 39.72
CA THR A 297 0.24 -11.59 40.43
C THR A 297 1.74 -11.71 40.31
#